data_939c385ff727ab45fd983aee0ca8b2a1
#
_entry.id   939c385ff727ab45fd983aee0ca8b2a1
#
_cell.length_a   1.000
_cell.length_b   1.000
_cell.length_c   1.000
_cell.angle_alpha   90.00
_cell.angle_beta   90.00
_cell.angle_gamma   90.00
#
_symmetry.space_group_name_H-M   'P 1'
#
loop_
_entity.id
_entity.type
_entity.pdbx_description
1 polymer ?
#
loop_
_entity_poly.entity_id
_entity_poly.type
_entity_poly.pdbx_seq_one_letter_code
_entity_poly.pdbx_strand_id
1 'polypeptide(L)'
;MLERAVCRRRLLPTESLLSIPLDLPILEPLSAVSRMVALVSHDLRHPLTAILANAEFLTQPDISETERNELYYEIRCAVERMNELVSSLLECSRGRDTLRPGARNIVDTVERAIRIASAKQEFRRITITHHHEGTAVGWFDSNRLERLVANLVLNACEAVSPDSGQIVITTTGDRAHLQIGVWDNGPGISPTIRDSAFEPFVTYGKAEGSGLGLAIAKKIVEDHGGEIYLDGGSETGTLFKITIPFAIAEGALISVGPIHAKRKSRSIALRLSTP
;
A
#
# COMPACT_ATOMS: atom_id res chain seq x y z
N MET A 1 34.26 -63.05 7.04
CA MET A 1 33.64 -63.19 8.37
C MET A 1 33.64 -61.80 8.98
N LEU A 2 32.53 -61.15 8.93
CA LEU A 2 32.29 -59.78 9.38
C LEU A 2 31.28 -59.81 10.52
N GLU A 3 31.73 -59.58 11.72
CA GLU A 3 30.89 -59.47 12.90
C GLU A 3 30.26 -58.08 13.02
N ARG A 4 28.97 -58.10 13.22
CA ARG A 4 28.10 -56.95 13.42
C ARG A 4 28.25 -56.41 14.83
N ALA A 5 28.74 -55.17 14.97
CA ALA A 5 28.65 -54.42 16.21
C ALA A 5 27.27 -53.74 16.31
N VAL A 6 26.42 -54.22 17.21
CA VAL A 6 25.14 -53.62 17.58
C VAL A 6 25.37 -52.58 18.63
N CYS A 7 25.23 -51.31 18.28
CA CYS A 7 25.29 -50.18 19.19
C CYS A 7 23.96 -50.05 19.95
N ARG A 8 23.92 -50.49 21.21
CA ARG A 8 22.78 -50.25 22.12
C ARG A 8 22.76 -48.81 22.56
N ARG A 9 21.81 -48.05 22.04
CA ARG A 9 21.44 -46.75 22.64
C ARG A 9 20.73 -46.97 23.98
N ARG A 10 21.38 -46.54 25.06
CA ARG A 10 20.73 -46.36 26.37
C ARG A 10 19.76 -45.21 26.29
N LEU A 11 18.47 -45.49 26.50
CA LEU A 11 17.44 -44.51 26.79
C LEU A 11 17.71 -43.91 28.17
N LEU A 12 17.92 -42.62 28.21
CA LEU A 12 17.88 -41.84 29.45
C LEU A 12 16.42 -41.46 29.76
N PRO A 13 15.98 -41.43 31.03
CA PRO A 13 14.62 -41.16 31.40
C PRO A 13 14.24 -39.71 31.13
N THR A 14 13.13 -39.56 30.42
CA THR A 14 12.40 -38.32 30.22
C THR A 14 11.61 -37.96 31.46
N GLU A 15 12.20 -37.27 32.42
CA GLU A 15 11.43 -36.53 33.44
C GLU A 15 12.30 -35.40 34.03
N SER A 16 11.83 -34.19 33.81
CA SER A 16 12.20 -32.91 34.43
C SER A 16 12.88 -31.87 33.53
N LEU A 17 12.12 -31.42 32.50
CA LEU A 17 12.29 -30.11 31.88
C LEU A 17 10.91 -29.50 31.66
N LEU A 18 10.20 -29.22 32.73
CA LEU A 18 8.94 -28.50 32.69
C LEU A 18 9.02 -27.38 33.70
N SER A 19 8.83 -26.20 33.19
CA SER A 19 8.52 -24.92 33.85
C SER A 19 9.58 -23.84 33.60
N ILE A 20 9.71 -23.45 32.33
CA ILE A 20 10.09 -22.08 32.00
C ILE A 20 8.79 -21.42 31.55
N PRO A 21 8.28 -20.39 32.21
CA PRO A 21 7.16 -19.63 31.70
C PRO A 21 7.61 -18.91 30.45
N LEU A 22 7.09 -19.32 29.29
CA LEU A 22 7.24 -18.67 28.00
C LEU A 22 6.30 -17.45 27.89
N ASP A 23 6.44 -16.53 28.83
CA ASP A 23 5.94 -15.16 28.65
C ASP A 23 7.04 -14.34 27.96
N LEU A 24 7.19 -14.56 26.65
CA LEU A 24 8.08 -13.78 25.82
C LEU A 24 7.25 -12.90 24.88
N PRO A 25 7.20 -11.57 25.10
CA PRO A 25 6.60 -10.62 24.15
C PRO A 25 7.39 -10.50 22.83
N ILE A 26 8.37 -11.38 22.61
CA ILE A 26 9.29 -11.40 21.46
C ILE A 26 8.77 -12.28 20.31
N LEU A 27 7.75 -13.11 20.52
CA LEU A 27 7.25 -14.05 19.49
C LEU A 27 6.24 -13.44 18.50
N GLU A 28 5.58 -12.32 18.83
CA GLU A 28 4.64 -11.67 17.92
C GLU A 28 5.31 -11.08 16.66
N PRO A 29 6.43 -10.36 16.73
CA PRO A 29 7.07 -9.82 15.52
C PRO A 29 7.65 -10.91 14.63
N LEU A 30 8.17 -12.01 15.18
CA LEU A 30 8.67 -13.15 14.40
C LEU A 30 7.54 -13.88 13.65
N SER A 31 6.36 -14.00 14.25
CA SER A 31 5.18 -14.59 13.60
C SER A 31 4.64 -13.71 12.47
N ALA A 32 4.70 -12.38 12.63
CA ALA A 32 4.30 -11.43 11.60
C ALA A 32 5.27 -11.45 10.40
N VAL A 33 6.58 -11.45 10.66
CA VAL A 33 7.60 -11.55 9.60
C VAL A 33 7.52 -12.90 8.88
N SER A 34 7.32 -14.01 9.60
CA SER A 34 7.18 -15.34 8.98
C SER A 34 5.93 -15.43 8.10
N ARG A 35 4.81 -14.86 8.53
CA ARG A 35 3.59 -14.76 7.70
C ARG A 35 3.83 -13.89 6.48
N MET A 36 4.51 -12.76 6.64
CA MET A 36 4.87 -11.87 5.55
C MET A 36 5.71 -12.59 4.49
N VAL A 37 6.76 -13.31 4.91
CA VAL A 37 7.63 -14.08 3.99
C VAL A 37 6.84 -15.17 3.25
N ALA A 38 5.94 -15.87 3.92
CA ALA A 38 5.12 -16.91 3.30
C ALA A 38 4.16 -16.33 2.23
N LEU A 39 3.47 -15.24 2.55
CA LEU A 39 2.55 -14.56 1.63
C LEU A 39 3.28 -13.97 0.42
N VAL A 40 4.41 -13.32 0.65
CA VAL A 40 5.25 -12.77 -0.44
C VAL A 40 5.77 -13.89 -1.33
N SER A 41 6.22 -14.99 -0.76
CA SER A 41 6.70 -16.15 -1.54
C SER A 41 5.59 -16.74 -2.40
N HIS A 42 4.36 -16.73 -1.91
CA HIS A 42 3.18 -17.15 -2.66
C HIS A 42 2.90 -16.18 -3.82
N ASP A 43 2.85 -14.88 -3.54
CA ASP A 43 2.51 -13.87 -4.54
C ASP A 43 3.60 -13.67 -5.62
N LEU A 44 4.86 -13.95 -5.28
CA LEU A 44 5.96 -13.99 -6.26
C LEU A 44 5.92 -15.24 -7.14
N ARG A 45 5.36 -16.35 -6.66
CA ARG A 45 5.31 -17.61 -7.42
C ARG A 45 4.41 -17.48 -8.66
N HIS A 46 3.28 -16.78 -8.56
CA HIS A 46 2.35 -16.60 -9.68
C HIS A 46 3.00 -15.92 -10.89
N PRO A 47 3.56 -14.71 -10.78
CA PRO A 47 4.21 -14.05 -11.92
C PRO A 47 5.44 -14.84 -12.41
N LEU A 48 6.20 -15.50 -11.53
CA LEU A 48 7.31 -16.37 -11.94
C LEU A 48 6.83 -17.54 -12.81
N THR A 49 5.72 -18.18 -12.43
CA THR A 49 5.14 -19.27 -13.21
C THR A 49 4.65 -18.79 -14.56
N ALA A 50 4.02 -17.60 -14.63
CA ALA A 50 3.60 -17.00 -15.90
C ALA A 50 4.80 -16.67 -16.81
N ILE A 51 5.88 -16.09 -16.26
CA ILE A 51 7.11 -15.82 -17.01
C ILE A 51 7.68 -17.11 -17.58
N LEU A 52 7.78 -18.18 -16.77
CA LEU A 52 8.35 -19.44 -17.20
C LEU A 52 7.51 -20.08 -18.31
N ALA A 53 6.20 -20.17 -18.12
CA ALA A 53 5.29 -20.75 -19.10
C ALA A 53 5.34 -19.98 -20.44
N ASN A 54 5.27 -18.65 -20.40
CA ASN A 54 5.31 -17.82 -21.60
C ASN A 54 6.67 -17.90 -22.30
N ALA A 55 7.77 -17.99 -21.53
CA ALA A 55 9.11 -18.19 -22.09
C ALA A 55 9.25 -19.56 -22.79
N GLU A 56 8.66 -20.61 -22.26
CA GLU A 56 8.61 -21.94 -22.92
C GLU A 56 7.80 -21.88 -24.21
N PHE A 57 6.64 -21.21 -24.24
CA PHE A 57 5.86 -21.01 -25.47
C PHE A 57 6.62 -20.24 -26.53
N LEU A 58 7.42 -19.22 -26.16
CA LEU A 58 8.25 -18.46 -27.10
C LEU A 58 9.30 -19.29 -27.85
N THR A 59 9.65 -20.48 -27.34
CA THR A 59 10.61 -21.40 -28.00
C THR A 59 9.97 -22.29 -29.06
N GLN A 60 8.64 -22.29 -29.20
CA GLN A 60 7.94 -23.10 -30.18
C GLN A 60 8.23 -22.60 -31.62
N PRO A 61 8.50 -23.51 -32.58
CA PRO A 61 8.92 -23.13 -33.94
C PRO A 61 7.82 -22.47 -34.77
N ASP A 62 6.54 -22.79 -34.48
CA ASP A 62 5.40 -22.37 -35.32
C ASP A 62 4.62 -21.18 -34.73
N ILE A 63 5.19 -20.46 -33.77
CA ILE A 63 4.55 -19.31 -33.15
C ILE A 63 4.50 -18.12 -34.12
N SER A 64 3.32 -17.52 -34.28
CA SER A 64 3.12 -16.31 -35.08
C SER A 64 3.77 -15.09 -34.41
N GLU A 65 4.02 -14.04 -35.19
CA GLU A 65 4.57 -12.78 -34.67
C GLU A 65 3.60 -12.12 -33.69
N THR A 66 2.29 -12.23 -33.90
CA THR A 66 1.26 -11.71 -33.01
C THR A 66 1.30 -12.41 -31.65
N GLU A 67 1.28 -13.74 -31.64
CA GLU A 67 1.37 -14.54 -30.40
C GLU A 67 2.69 -14.27 -29.67
N ARG A 68 3.80 -14.12 -30.41
CA ARG A 68 5.09 -13.76 -29.81
C ARG A 68 5.04 -12.42 -29.08
N ASN A 69 4.41 -11.42 -29.68
CA ASN A 69 4.26 -10.11 -29.08
C ASN A 69 3.34 -10.13 -27.85
N GLU A 70 2.27 -10.92 -27.89
CA GLU A 70 1.37 -11.12 -26.74
C GLU A 70 2.09 -11.78 -25.56
N LEU A 71 2.79 -12.88 -25.79
CA LEU A 71 3.58 -13.58 -24.76
C LEU A 71 4.68 -12.67 -24.17
N TYR A 72 5.35 -11.89 -25.03
CA TYR A 72 6.34 -10.92 -24.55
C TYR A 72 5.70 -9.83 -23.66
N TYR A 73 4.51 -9.36 -24.04
CA TYR A 73 3.77 -8.38 -23.24
C TYR A 73 3.38 -8.97 -21.88
N GLU A 74 2.88 -10.20 -21.84
CA GLU A 74 2.52 -10.90 -20.60
C GLU A 74 3.74 -11.10 -19.67
N ILE A 75 4.90 -11.47 -20.22
CA ILE A 75 6.15 -11.55 -19.46
C ILE A 75 6.49 -10.19 -18.85
N ARG A 76 6.38 -9.12 -19.62
CA ARG A 76 6.65 -7.76 -19.12
C ARG A 76 5.72 -7.39 -17.97
N CYS A 77 4.43 -7.64 -18.11
CA CYS A 77 3.45 -7.39 -17.04
C CYS A 77 3.78 -8.19 -15.76
N ALA A 78 4.17 -9.44 -15.91
CA ALA A 78 4.57 -10.29 -14.78
C ALA A 78 5.84 -9.75 -14.08
N VAL A 79 6.84 -9.29 -14.83
CA VAL A 79 8.06 -8.65 -14.28
C VAL A 79 7.73 -7.33 -13.58
N GLU A 80 6.87 -6.49 -14.16
CA GLU A 80 6.43 -5.24 -13.56
C GLU A 80 5.73 -5.49 -12.22
N ARG A 81 4.84 -6.50 -12.16
CA ARG A 81 4.17 -6.93 -10.92
C ARG A 81 5.15 -7.40 -9.84
N MET A 82 6.18 -8.18 -10.21
CA MET A 82 7.23 -8.58 -9.27
C MET A 82 7.99 -7.37 -8.71
N ASN A 83 8.33 -6.41 -9.55
CA ASN A 83 9.01 -5.19 -9.14
C ASN A 83 8.15 -4.35 -8.17
N GLU A 84 6.84 -4.28 -8.40
CA GLU A 84 5.89 -3.62 -7.50
C GLU A 84 5.85 -4.32 -6.12
N LEU A 85 5.80 -5.65 -6.08
CA LEU A 85 5.83 -6.43 -4.83
C LEU A 85 7.13 -6.20 -4.06
N VAL A 86 8.29 -6.32 -4.72
CA VAL A 86 9.60 -6.08 -4.09
C VAL A 86 9.71 -4.65 -3.57
N SER A 87 9.30 -3.67 -4.36
CA SER A 87 9.30 -2.26 -3.97
C SER A 87 8.39 -2.00 -2.77
N SER A 88 7.26 -2.70 -2.70
CA SER A 88 6.30 -2.61 -1.60
C SER A 88 6.85 -3.18 -0.30
N LEU A 89 7.56 -4.30 -0.38
CA LEU A 89 8.26 -4.90 0.75
C LEU A 89 9.38 -4.02 1.30
N LEU A 90 10.19 -3.47 0.40
CA LEU A 90 11.25 -2.54 0.78
C LEU A 90 10.68 -1.30 1.48
N GLU A 91 9.53 -0.79 1.04
CA GLU A 91 8.88 0.34 1.70
C GLU A 91 8.36 -0.02 3.08
N CYS A 92 7.73 -1.19 3.25
CA CYS A 92 7.30 -1.68 4.57
C CYS A 92 8.47 -1.85 5.55
N SER A 93 9.66 -2.18 5.04
CA SER A 93 10.86 -2.37 5.87
C SER A 93 11.60 -1.07 6.22
N ARG A 94 11.32 0.04 5.52
CA ARG A 94 11.97 1.34 5.75
C ARG A 94 11.52 1.96 7.06
N GLY A 95 12.45 2.58 7.80
CA GLY A 95 12.17 3.35 9.01
C GLY A 95 11.97 4.85 8.72
N ARG A 96 11.56 5.60 9.73
CA ARG A 96 11.44 7.08 9.69
C ARG A 96 12.74 7.77 9.30
N ASP A 97 13.86 7.22 9.72
CA ASP A 97 15.20 7.78 9.47
C ASP A 97 15.59 7.83 7.98
N THR A 98 14.79 7.18 7.12
CA THR A 98 15.00 7.19 5.66
C THR A 98 14.21 8.26 4.93
N LEU A 99 13.40 9.08 5.63
CA LEU A 99 12.71 10.22 5.03
C LEU A 99 13.72 11.24 4.47
N ARG A 100 13.39 11.77 3.29
CA ARG A 100 14.15 12.84 2.62
C ARG A 100 13.26 14.07 2.40
N PRO A 101 12.86 14.75 3.46
CA PRO A 101 11.99 15.91 3.34
C PRO A 101 12.72 17.07 2.67
N GLY A 102 11.96 17.88 1.95
CA GLY A 102 12.43 19.09 1.31
C GLY A 102 11.25 20.05 1.06
N ALA A 103 11.54 21.30 0.75
CA ALA A 103 10.51 22.25 0.33
C ALA A 103 9.93 21.78 -1.02
N ARG A 104 8.68 21.33 -1.03
CA ARG A 104 8.01 20.74 -2.18
C ARG A 104 6.60 21.29 -2.33
N ASN A 105 6.10 21.28 -3.56
CA ASN A 105 4.73 21.63 -3.89
C ASN A 105 3.86 20.37 -3.87
N ILE A 106 2.80 20.38 -3.04
CA ILE A 106 1.89 19.23 -2.92
C ILE A 106 1.04 19.04 -4.18
N VAL A 107 0.66 20.11 -4.86
CA VAL A 107 -0.12 20.04 -6.11
C VAL A 107 0.67 19.25 -7.16
N ASP A 108 1.94 19.61 -7.37
CA ASP A 108 2.80 18.88 -8.33
C ASP A 108 2.98 17.42 -7.96
N THR A 109 3.03 17.11 -6.66
CA THR A 109 3.17 15.73 -6.15
C THR A 109 1.92 14.91 -6.42
N VAL A 110 0.74 15.47 -6.16
CA VAL A 110 -0.55 14.81 -6.45
C VAL A 110 -0.74 14.62 -7.95
N GLU A 111 -0.42 15.64 -8.76
CA GLU A 111 -0.53 15.54 -10.22
C GLU A 111 0.37 14.45 -10.82
N ARG A 112 1.57 14.22 -10.24
CA ARG A 112 2.43 13.09 -10.64
C ARG A 112 1.78 11.75 -10.30
N ALA A 113 1.19 11.62 -9.12
CA ALA A 113 0.48 10.41 -8.71
C ALA A 113 -0.74 10.12 -9.61
N ILE A 114 -1.51 11.14 -9.97
CA ILE A 114 -2.64 11.01 -10.91
C ILE A 114 -2.15 10.52 -12.28
N ARG A 115 -1.03 11.07 -12.79
CA ARG A 115 -0.46 10.61 -14.06
C ARG A 115 -0.06 9.13 -14.05
N ILE A 116 0.46 8.62 -12.93
CA ILE A 116 0.78 7.19 -12.79
C ILE A 116 -0.48 6.33 -12.94
N ALA A 117 -1.57 6.68 -12.27
CA ALA A 117 -2.83 5.95 -12.37
C ALA A 117 -3.44 6.05 -13.78
N SER A 118 -3.48 7.27 -14.37
CA SER A 118 -4.06 7.52 -15.69
C SER A 118 -3.26 6.91 -16.84
N ALA A 119 -2.01 6.48 -16.61
CA ALA A 119 -1.20 5.81 -17.62
C ALA A 119 -1.71 4.40 -17.96
N LYS A 120 -2.43 3.76 -17.03
CA LYS A 120 -3.04 2.45 -17.26
C LYS A 120 -4.23 2.58 -18.21
N GLN A 121 -4.23 1.76 -19.27
CA GLN A 121 -5.25 1.83 -20.34
C GLN A 121 -6.67 1.56 -19.82
N GLU A 122 -6.80 0.68 -18.85
CA GLU A 122 -8.05 0.29 -18.19
C GLU A 122 -8.72 1.43 -17.42
N PHE A 123 -7.96 2.45 -16.98
CA PHE A 123 -8.46 3.57 -16.18
C PHE A 123 -8.70 4.85 -16.97
N ARG A 124 -8.52 4.84 -18.30
CA ARG A 124 -8.62 6.04 -19.15
C ARG A 124 -9.97 6.73 -19.17
N ARG A 125 -11.04 6.00 -18.85
CA ARG A 125 -12.42 6.54 -18.84
C ARG A 125 -12.85 7.03 -17.47
N ILE A 126 -12.05 6.77 -16.42
CA ILE A 126 -12.32 7.21 -15.07
C ILE A 126 -12.02 8.71 -14.97
N THR A 127 -12.96 9.48 -14.42
CA THR A 127 -12.76 10.90 -14.17
C THR A 127 -12.02 11.10 -12.84
N ILE A 128 -10.82 11.66 -12.91
CA ILE A 128 -10.01 11.98 -11.71
C ILE A 128 -9.86 13.49 -11.65
N THR A 129 -10.29 14.11 -10.54
CA THR A 129 -10.18 15.55 -10.30
C THR A 129 -9.38 15.85 -9.05
N HIS A 130 -8.62 16.94 -9.06
CA HIS A 130 -7.87 17.43 -7.91
C HIS A 130 -8.23 18.87 -7.59
N HIS A 131 -8.55 19.15 -6.34
CA HIS A 131 -8.83 20.47 -5.81
C HIS A 131 -7.85 20.80 -4.69
N HIS A 132 -7.21 21.96 -4.78
CA HIS A 132 -6.28 22.42 -3.77
C HIS A 132 -6.72 23.74 -3.15
N GLU A 133 -6.59 23.84 -1.82
CA GLU A 133 -6.84 25.08 -1.07
C GLU A 133 -5.70 25.38 -0.11
N GLY A 134 -5.39 26.64 0.06
CA GLY A 134 -4.41 27.12 1.03
C GLY A 134 -2.97 27.05 0.55
N THR A 135 -2.05 26.69 1.44
CA THR A 135 -0.61 26.68 1.18
C THR A 135 -0.19 25.42 0.43
N ALA A 136 0.35 25.57 -0.77
CA ALA A 136 0.78 24.44 -1.60
C ALA A 136 2.22 23.96 -1.30
N VAL A 137 3.09 24.83 -0.77
CA VAL A 137 4.51 24.52 -0.56
C VAL A 137 4.79 24.27 0.92
N GLY A 138 5.36 23.09 1.21
CA GLY A 138 5.73 22.70 2.57
C GLY A 138 6.89 21.70 2.58
N TRP A 139 7.28 21.28 3.77
CA TRP A 139 8.45 20.43 3.99
C TRP A 139 8.03 18.99 4.17
N PHE A 140 8.19 18.17 3.13
CA PHE A 140 7.82 16.75 3.12
C PHE A 140 8.64 15.95 2.11
N ASP A 141 8.62 14.59 2.21
CA ASP A 141 9.21 13.70 1.21
C ASP A 141 8.24 13.50 0.04
N SER A 142 8.48 14.20 -1.07
CA SER A 142 7.59 14.19 -2.23
C SER A 142 7.48 12.82 -2.89
N ASN A 143 8.54 12.00 -2.90
CA ASN A 143 8.50 10.68 -3.52
C ASN A 143 7.63 9.71 -2.73
N ARG A 144 7.70 9.79 -1.40
CA ARG A 144 6.83 8.99 -0.54
C ARG A 144 5.38 9.45 -0.60
N LEU A 145 5.12 10.77 -0.59
CA LEU A 145 3.74 11.27 -0.72
C LEU A 145 3.15 10.99 -2.10
N GLU A 146 3.94 11.05 -3.17
CA GLU A 146 3.51 10.62 -4.50
C GLU A 146 3.07 9.15 -4.48
N ARG A 147 3.86 8.28 -3.85
CA ARG A 147 3.52 6.86 -3.69
C ARG A 147 2.28 6.64 -2.83
N LEU A 148 2.14 7.39 -1.73
CA LEU A 148 0.92 7.38 -0.91
C LEU A 148 -0.32 7.68 -1.75
N VAL A 149 -0.31 8.81 -2.46
CA VAL A 149 -1.46 9.23 -3.28
C VAL A 149 -1.69 8.26 -4.43
N ALA A 150 -0.63 7.79 -5.11
CA ALA A 150 -0.76 6.80 -6.18
C ALA A 150 -1.41 5.50 -5.69
N ASN A 151 -1.03 4.98 -4.53
CA ASN A 151 -1.64 3.78 -3.94
C ASN A 151 -3.14 3.98 -3.67
N LEU A 152 -3.54 5.12 -3.14
CA LEU A 152 -4.96 5.42 -2.86
C LEU A 152 -5.76 5.61 -4.15
N VAL A 153 -5.20 6.33 -5.14
CA VAL A 153 -5.86 6.57 -6.44
C VAL A 153 -5.99 5.28 -7.24
N LEU A 154 -4.96 4.42 -7.26
CA LEU A 154 -5.03 3.11 -7.92
C LEU A 154 -6.09 2.22 -7.27
N ASN A 155 -6.14 2.17 -5.93
CA ASN A 155 -7.19 1.44 -5.23
C ASN A 155 -8.60 1.96 -5.57
N ALA A 156 -8.76 3.27 -5.68
CA ALA A 156 -10.01 3.90 -6.09
C ALA A 156 -10.37 3.53 -7.54
N CYS A 157 -9.40 3.63 -8.49
CA CYS A 157 -9.62 3.23 -9.88
C CYS A 157 -10.06 1.77 -10.04
N GLU A 158 -9.50 0.88 -9.23
CA GLU A 158 -9.86 -0.54 -9.23
C GLU A 158 -11.21 -0.83 -8.59
N ALA A 159 -11.71 0.06 -7.72
CA ALA A 159 -12.99 -0.09 -7.03
C ALA A 159 -14.18 0.47 -7.80
N VAL A 160 -13.97 1.48 -8.65
CA VAL A 160 -15.05 2.15 -9.38
C VAL A 160 -15.36 1.45 -10.70
N SER A 161 -16.55 1.74 -11.26
CA SER A 161 -16.90 1.29 -12.60
C SER A 161 -16.01 1.96 -13.66
N PRO A 162 -15.47 1.20 -14.63
CA PRO A 162 -14.62 1.77 -15.67
C PRO A 162 -15.25 2.90 -16.49
N ASP A 163 -16.59 2.86 -16.69
CA ASP A 163 -17.30 3.79 -17.57
C ASP A 163 -17.90 5.01 -16.84
N SER A 164 -18.09 4.93 -15.51
CA SER A 164 -18.75 5.97 -14.71
C SER A 164 -17.99 6.30 -13.42
N GLY A 165 -16.74 5.82 -13.30
CA GLY A 165 -15.92 6.04 -12.14
C GLY A 165 -15.56 7.52 -11.96
N GLN A 166 -15.70 8.00 -10.72
CA GLN A 166 -15.33 9.35 -10.32
C GLN A 166 -14.43 9.29 -9.09
N ILE A 167 -13.30 9.96 -9.17
CA ILE A 167 -12.35 10.08 -8.07
C ILE A 167 -12.09 11.56 -7.84
N VAL A 168 -12.24 12.00 -6.61
CA VAL A 168 -11.98 13.39 -6.21
C VAL A 168 -10.87 13.40 -5.18
N ILE A 169 -9.79 14.10 -5.50
CA ILE A 169 -8.69 14.34 -4.59
C ILE A 169 -8.80 15.77 -4.08
N THR A 170 -8.75 15.94 -2.78
CA THR A 170 -8.71 17.27 -2.14
C THR A 170 -7.42 17.39 -1.35
N THR A 171 -6.78 18.54 -1.45
CA THR A 171 -5.63 18.89 -0.61
C THR A 171 -5.86 20.26 0.02
N THR A 172 -5.64 20.35 1.33
CA THR A 172 -5.73 21.61 2.05
C THR A 172 -4.48 21.80 2.89
N GLY A 173 -3.70 22.83 2.61
CA GLY A 173 -2.49 23.17 3.35
C GLY A 173 -2.69 24.40 4.22
N ASP A 174 -2.37 24.29 5.50
CA ASP A 174 -2.22 25.44 6.39
C ASP A 174 -0.76 25.56 6.86
N ARG A 175 -0.48 26.39 7.86
CA ARG A 175 0.89 26.60 8.38
C ARG A 175 1.45 25.40 9.15
N ALA A 176 0.62 24.48 9.58
CA ALA A 176 0.99 23.38 10.47
C ALA A 176 0.69 21.99 9.88
N HIS A 177 -0.34 21.90 9.05
CA HIS A 177 -0.83 20.62 8.56
C HIS A 177 -1.16 20.64 7.08
N LEU A 178 -0.92 19.51 6.43
CA LEU A 178 -1.45 19.16 5.14
C LEU A 178 -2.53 18.09 5.33
N GLN A 179 -3.73 18.36 4.83
CA GLN A 179 -4.80 17.41 4.75
C GLN A 179 -4.94 16.93 3.31
N ILE A 180 -5.09 15.62 3.12
CA ILE A 180 -5.33 15.00 1.82
C ILE A 180 -6.58 14.14 1.96
N GLY A 181 -7.57 14.38 1.11
CA GLY A 181 -8.75 13.53 0.95
C GLY A 181 -8.70 12.81 -0.40
N VAL A 182 -9.01 11.52 -0.43
CA VAL A 182 -9.21 10.76 -1.66
C VAL A 182 -10.57 10.09 -1.57
N TRP A 183 -11.50 10.56 -2.39
CA TRP A 183 -12.86 10.03 -2.47
C TRP A 183 -13.07 9.33 -3.81
N ASP A 184 -13.82 8.22 -3.78
CA ASP A 184 -14.28 7.50 -4.95
C ASP A 184 -15.79 7.21 -4.85
N ASN A 185 -16.46 7.03 -5.99
CA ASN A 185 -17.85 6.62 -6.07
C ASN A 185 -18.06 5.11 -6.20
N GLY A 186 -17.12 4.32 -5.71
CA GLY A 186 -17.17 2.86 -5.71
C GLY A 186 -18.16 2.28 -4.69
N PRO A 187 -18.15 0.97 -4.50
CA PRO A 187 -19.08 0.27 -3.59
C PRO A 187 -18.80 0.52 -2.09
N GLY A 188 -17.73 1.25 -1.77
CA GLY A 188 -17.29 1.43 -0.40
C GLY A 188 -16.52 0.23 0.15
N ILE A 189 -16.13 0.31 1.43
CA ILE A 189 -15.43 -0.76 2.14
C ILE A 189 -16.38 -1.40 3.17
N SER A 190 -16.48 -2.74 3.10
CA SER A 190 -17.31 -3.50 4.04
C SER A 190 -16.96 -3.19 5.50
N PRO A 191 -17.95 -3.01 6.39
CA PRO A 191 -17.69 -2.82 7.81
C PRO A 191 -16.81 -3.91 8.44
N THR A 192 -16.90 -5.14 7.94
CA THR A 192 -16.16 -6.30 8.47
C THR A 192 -14.66 -6.23 8.28
N ILE A 193 -14.19 -5.48 7.26
CA ILE A 193 -12.75 -5.35 6.96
C ILE A 193 -12.21 -3.95 7.24
N ARG A 194 -13.07 -3.01 7.62
CA ARG A 194 -12.70 -1.61 7.82
C ARG A 194 -11.56 -1.44 8.82
N ASP A 195 -11.62 -2.16 9.92
CA ASP A 195 -10.63 -2.06 11.00
C ASP A 195 -9.27 -2.68 10.59
N SER A 196 -9.31 -3.69 9.71
CA SER A 196 -8.11 -4.37 9.19
C SER A 196 -7.68 -3.88 7.81
N ALA A 197 -8.37 -2.91 7.20
CA ALA A 197 -8.08 -2.46 5.84
C ALA A 197 -6.64 -1.96 5.63
N PHE A 198 -6.00 -1.48 6.68
CA PHE A 198 -4.61 -1.02 6.65
C PHE A 198 -3.60 -2.09 7.08
N GLU A 199 -4.04 -3.30 7.41
CA GLU A 199 -3.12 -4.39 7.71
C GLU A 199 -2.51 -4.94 6.40
N PRO A 200 -1.22 -5.32 6.42
CA PRO A 200 -0.58 -5.91 5.26
C PRO A 200 -1.32 -7.17 4.79
N PHE A 201 -1.42 -7.35 3.46
CA PHE A 201 -2.02 -8.51 2.79
C PHE A 201 -3.54 -8.65 2.95
N VAL A 202 -4.22 -7.67 3.50
CA VAL A 202 -5.68 -7.63 3.51
C VAL A 202 -6.17 -7.19 2.12
N THR A 203 -6.93 -8.06 1.46
CA THR A 203 -7.58 -7.80 0.17
C THR A 203 -9.07 -8.08 0.27
N TYR A 204 -9.89 -7.30 -0.44
CA TYR A 204 -11.33 -7.50 -0.52
C TYR A 204 -11.81 -7.34 -1.95
N GLY A 205 -12.50 -8.37 -2.46
CA GLY A 205 -13.10 -8.34 -3.79
C GLY A 205 -12.12 -8.33 -4.97
N LYS A 206 -10.82 -8.52 -4.72
CA LYS A 206 -9.77 -8.52 -5.76
C LYS A 206 -9.09 -9.88 -5.84
N ALA A 207 -9.13 -10.50 -7.02
CA ALA A 207 -8.40 -11.75 -7.26
C ALA A 207 -6.88 -11.55 -7.34
N GLU A 208 -6.41 -10.33 -7.61
CA GLU A 208 -5.00 -10.05 -7.96
C GLU A 208 -4.33 -8.94 -7.14
N GLY A 209 -4.94 -8.45 -6.07
CA GLY A 209 -4.34 -7.41 -5.22
C GLY A 209 -3.31 -7.99 -4.24
N SER A 210 -2.15 -7.35 -4.09
CA SER A 210 -1.14 -7.75 -3.08
C SER A 210 -1.54 -7.45 -1.64
N GLY A 211 -2.58 -6.64 -1.41
CA GLY A 211 -2.97 -6.18 -0.08
C GLY A 211 -1.93 -5.30 0.64
N LEU A 212 -0.91 -4.82 -0.07
CA LEU A 212 0.14 -3.97 0.51
C LEU A 212 -0.09 -2.48 0.33
N GLY A 213 -0.92 -2.06 -0.63
CA GLY A 213 -1.10 -0.65 -0.98
C GLY A 213 -1.54 0.23 0.19
N LEU A 214 -2.58 -0.18 0.93
CA LEU A 214 -3.08 0.56 2.09
C LEU A 214 -2.14 0.49 3.30
N ALA A 215 -1.46 -0.64 3.51
CA ALA A 215 -0.45 -0.78 4.55
C ALA A 215 0.74 0.17 4.30
N ILE A 216 1.20 0.29 3.05
CA ILE A 216 2.24 1.24 2.64
C ILE A 216 1.75 2.67 2.82
N ALA A 217 0.51 2.97 2.43
CA ALA A 217 -0.09 4.28 2.61
C ALA A 217 -0.06 4.69 4.09
N LYS A 218 -0.51 3.82 4.98
CA LYS A 218 -0.46 4.02 6.43
C LYS A 218 0.96 4.24 6.93
N LYS A 219 1.89 3.38 6.53
CA LYS A 219 3.31 3.48 6.90
C LYS A 219 3.93 4.81 6.50
N ILE A 220 3.67 5.27 5.27
CA ILE A 220 4.19 6.56 4.79
C ILE A 220 3.65 7.72 5.62
N VAL A 221 2.36 7.70 5.97
CA VAL A 221 1.72 8.73 6.80
C VAL A 221 2.31 8.73 8.21
N GLU A 222 2.45 7.56 8.84
CA GLU A 222 3.06 7.41 10.16
C GLU A 222 4.52 7.86 10.19
N ASP A 223 5.30 7.56 9.15
CA ASP A 223 6.69 8.01 9.03
C ASP A 223 6.77 9.54 8.94
N HIS A 224 5.79 10.22 8.33
CA HIS A 224 5.67 11.67 8.33
C HIS A 224 5.10 12.23 9.65
N GLY A 225 4.78 11.39 10.63
CA GLY A 225 4.20 11.79 11.90
C GLY A 225 2.72 12.17 11.81
N GLY A 226 2.04 11.70 10.79
CA GLY A 226 0.63 11.95 10.51
C GLY A 226 -0.30 10.81 10.88
N GLU A 227 -1.56 10.95 10.49
CA GLU A 227 -2.63 9.97 10.69
C GLU A 227 -3.42 9.78 9.40
N ILE A 228 -3.80 8.52 9.12
CA ILE A 228 -4.70 8.15 8.03
C ILE A 228 -5.90 7.39 8.62
N TYR A 229 -7.07 7.69 8.15
CA TYR A 229 -8.28 6.98 8.52
C TYR A 229 -9.27 6.91 7.35
N LEU A 230 -10.15 5.91 7.46
CA LEU A 230 -11.25 5.70 6.53
C LEU A 230 -12.49 6.38 7.11
N ASP A 231 -13.04 7.36 6.39
CA ASP A 231 -14.30 7.99 6.76
C ASP A 231 -15.46 7.13 6.27
N GLY A 232 -16.15 6.52 7.20
CA GLY A 232 -17.07 5.44 6.95
C GLY A 232 -18.55 5.82 6.99
N GLY A 233 -18.94 6.89 6.33
CA GLY A 233 -20.32 7.39 6.45
C GLY A 233 -21.17 7.32 5.18
N SER A 234 -20.61 7.01 4.03
CA SER A 234 -21.34 7.00 2.77
C SER A 234 -21.75 5.58 2.38
N GLU A 235 -23.04 5.34 2.19
CA GLU A 235 -23.54 4.11 1.55
C GLU A 235 -23.05 3.96 0.11
N THR A 236 -22.47 5.02 -0.43
CA THR A 236 -21.91 5.11 -1.78
C THR A 236 -20.52 5.73 -1.74
N GLY A 237 -19.48 4.89 -1.97
CA GLY A 237 -18.11 5.35 -2.12
C GLY A 237 -17.21 5.18 -0.89
N THR A 238 -15.92 5.44 -1.10
CA THR A 238 -14.87 5.40 -0.07
C THR A 238 -14.25 6.78 0.08
N LEU A 239 -13.93 7.20 1.30
CA LEU A 239 -13.18 8.42 1.56
C LEU A 239 -12.03 8.12 2.51
N PHE A 240 -10.81 8.20 2.01
CA PHE A 240 -9.60 8.23 2.84
C PHE A 240 -9.27 9.67 3.21
N LYS A 241 -9.00 9.90 4.49
CA LYS A 241 -8.55 11.19 5.03
C LYS A 241 -7.18 11.03 5.66
N ILE A 242 -6.27 11.89 5.26
CA ILE A 242 -4.89 11.92 5.73
C ILE A 242 -4.61 13.30 6.31
N THR A 243 -3.89 13.34 7.42
CA THR A 243 -3.35 14.57 8.00
C THR A 243 -1.88 14.34 8.32
N ILE A 244 -1.00 15.16 7.77
CA ILE A 244 0.43 15.13 8.08
C ILE A 244 0.91 16.50 8.56
N PRO A 245 1.94 16.57 9.43
CA PRO A 245 2.63 17.82 9.74
C PRO A 245 3.19 18.46 8.48
N PHE A 246 2.92 19.76 8.31
CA PHE A 246 3.29 20.53 7.12
C PHE A 246 4.03 21.79 7.57
N ALA A 247 5.33 21.65 7.84
CA ALA A 247 6.15 22.79 8.21
C ALA A 247 6.40 23.68 6.99
N ILE A 248 6.10 24.96 7.09
CA ILE A 248 6.49 25.93 6.07
C ILE A 248 8.02 26.08 6.08
N ALA A 249 8.63 26.19 4.90
CA ALA A 249 10.08 26.26 4.72
C ALA A 249 10.67 27.61 5.16
N GLU A 250 10.48 28.00 6.41
CA GLU A 250 11.23 29.09 7.05
C GLU A 250 12.11 28.49 8.15
N GLY A 251 13.25 27.91 7.75
CA GLY A 251 14.47 27.80 8.55
C GLY A 251 14.42 27.20 9.97
N ALA A 252 13.38 26.47 10.40
CA ALA A 252 13.29 25.92 11.74
C ALA A 252 12.84 24.46 11.73
N LEU A 253 13.68 23.59 12.26
CA LEU A 253 13.32 22.25 12.75
C LEU A 253 12.31 22.41 13.90
N ILE A 254 11.01 22.38 13.61
CA ILE A 254 9.99 22.26 14.63
C ILE A 254 9.80 20.76 14.88
N SER A 255 10.29 20.27 16.01
CA SER A 255 9.92 18.98 16.57
C SER A 255 8.44 19.02 16.92
N VAL A 256 7.59 18.56 16.03
CA VAL A 256 6.16 18.39 16.30
C VAL A 256 6.00 17.07 17.04
N GLY A 257 5.68 17.15 18.33
CA GLY A 257 5.32 15.98 19.13
C GLY A 257 4.05 15.30 18.60
N PRO A 258 3.75 14.05 19.03
CA PRO A 258 2.64 13.29 18.51
C PRO A 258 1.31 14.03 18.73
N ILE A 259 0.52 14.12 17.67
CA ILE A 259 -0.81 14.74 17.66
C ILE A 259 -1.77 13.80 18.40
N HIS A 260 -2.12 14.12 19.64
CA HIS A 260 -3.26 13.50 20.30
C HIS A 260 -4.55 14.18 19.81
N ALA A 261 -5.22 13.55 18.85
CA ALA A 261 -6.52 14.01 18.38
C ALA A 261 -7.57 13.95 19.49
N LYS A 262 -7.93 15.10 20.07
CA LYS A 262 -9.19 15.23 20.81
C LYS A 262 -10.34 15.14 19.81
N ARG A 263 -11.02 13.98 19.80
CA ARG A 263 -12.27 13.72 19.08
C ARG A 263 -13.27 14.86 19.33
N LYS A 264 -13.41 15.78 18.37
CA LYS A 264 -14.62 16.58 18.20
C LYS A 264 -15.01 16.45 16.73
N SER A 265 -15.98 15.56 16.48
CA SER A 265 -16.68 15.47 15.22
C SER A 265 -17.38 16.80 14.93
N ARG A 266 -16.85 17.56 13.99
CA ARG A 266 -17.60 18.58 13.25
C ARG A 266 -17.77 18.05 11.84
N SER A 267 -18.99 17.59 11.53
CA SER A 267 -19.45 17.34 10.17
C SER A 267 -19.26 18.61 9.35
N ILE A 268 -18.30 18.58 8.43
CA ILE A 268 -18.26 19.56 7.34
C ILE A 268 -19.15 18.95 6.26
N ALA A 269 -20.39 19.44 6.19
CA ALA A 269 -21.29 19.13 5.09
C ALA A 269 -20.72 19.78 3.82
N LEU A 270 -20.18 18.96 2.91
CA LEU A 270 -19.92 19.39 1.54
C LEU A 270 -21.27 19.73 0.89
N ARG A 271 -21.57 21.00 0.74
CA ARG A 271 -22.64 21.44 -0.17
C ARG A 271 -22.12 21.26 -1.59
N LEU A 272 -22.48 20.17 -2.21
CA LEU A 272 -22.44 20.04 -3.67
C LEU A 272 -23.51 20.97 -4.21
N SER A 273 -23.14 22.15 -4.70
CA SER A 273 -24.00 22.97 -5.55
C SER A 273 -23.99 22.34 -6.93
N THR A 274 -25.08 21.69 -7.27
CA THR A 274 -25.43 21.33 -8.66
C THR A 274 -25.77 22.57 -9.46
N PRO A 275 -25.41 22.62 -10.75
CA PRO A 275 -25.85 23.66 -11.67
C PRO A 275 -27.32 23.61 -11.97
#